data_96fa0bbb3dc7088d6b24ab9fa61d2854
#
_entry.id   96fa0bbb3dc7088d6b24ab9fa61d2854
#
_cell.length_a   1.000
_cell.length_b   1.000
_cell.length_c   1.000
_cell.angle_alpha   90.00
_cell.angle_beta   90.00
_cell.angle_gamma   90.00
#
_symmetry.space_group_name_H-M   'P 1'
#
loop_
_entity.id
_entity.type
_entity.pdbx_description
1 polymer ?
#
loop_
_entity_poly.entity_id
_entity_poly.type
_entity_poly.pdbx_seq_one_letter_code
_entity_poly.pdbx_strand_id
1 'polypeptide(L)'
;MSAQLDPALLASKQRILKTVFGFDGFRPGQEAVVDDLLAGRHTLAVMPTGSGKSLCFQIPALAKPGLTVVVSPLVALMENQAAALDLAGVAVGVINSSRERQVNVATWRRVAAGELQLLYMSPERLMTEPMLAALAKLPLAMFVVDESHCISQWGHSFRPEYRALERLRALFPAVPIGAFTATADAVTRDDIVARLFGGKAEVHVAGFDRPNIRLAVTPKSNVSRQLQAFVAERAGQCGIVYCLSRQGTDETAEMLWQAGNQSLAYHAGVDAEDRARRLDRFMTEPGIVMVATIAFGMGIDKPDVRYVAHAVLPATIEAYDQEIGR
;
A
#
# COMPACT_ATOMS: atom_id res chain seq x y z
N MET A 1 -1.99 31.68 8.28
CA MET A 1 -0.54 31.91 8.39
C MET A 1 0.14 30.58 8.06
N SER A 2 0.79 30.52 6.91
CA SER A 2 1.58 29.35 6.50
C SER A 2 2.79 29.23 7.43
N ALA A 3 2.81 28.23 8.30
CA ALA A 3 4.00 27.93 9.09
C ALA A 3 5.12 27.60 8.11
N GLN A 4 6.15 28.44 8.07
CA GLN A 4 7.36 28.15 7.29
C GLN A 4 7.98 26.88 7.88
N LEU A 5 8.19 25.87 7.01
CA LEU A 5 8.90 24.65 7.37
C LEU A 5 10.32 24.99 7.83
N ASP A 6 10.78 24.32 8.90
CA ASP A 6 12.15 24.41 9.36
C ASP A 6 13.12 24.08 8.22
N PRO A 7 14.08 24.98 7.88
CA PRO A 7 15.06 24.73 6.84
C PRO A 7 15.84 23.43 7.02
N ALA A 8 16.05 22.99 8.27
CA ALA A 8 16.72 21.72 8.60
C ALA A 8 15.86 20.51 8.17
N LEU A 9 14.54 20.58 8.33
CA LEU A 9 13.62 19.52 7.88
C LEU A 9 13.55 19.47 6.34
N LEU A 10 13.57 20.63 5.66
CA LEU A 10 13.61 20.70 4.20
C LEU A 10 14.89 20.08 3.63
N ALA A 11 16.04 20.37 4.19
CA ALA A 11 17.31 19.75 3.80
C ALA A 11 17.32 18.25 4.09
N SER A 12 16.69 17.82 5.21
CA SER A 12 16.59 16.42 5.61
C SER A 12 15.77 15.60 4.63
N LYS A 13 14.60 16.10 4.13
CA LYS A 13 13.74 15.34 3.20
C LYS A 13 14.46 14.98 1.90
N GLN A 14 15.22 15.92 1.31
CA GLN A 14 15.97 15.68 0.08
C GLN A 14 17.11 14.68 0.30
N ARG A 15 17.83 14.83 1.41
CA ARG A 15 18.89 13.89 1.78
C ARG A 15 18.33 12.48 1.95
N ILE A 16 17.24 12.30 2.70
CA ILE A 16 16.61 11.00 2.92
C ILE A 16 16.14 10.41 1.59
N LEU A 17 15.47 11.20 0.74
CA LEU A 17 15.03 10.77 -0.58
C LEU A 17 16.18 10.17 -1.40
N LYS A 18 17.34 10.84 -1.37
CA LYS A 18 18.51 10.42 -2.15
C LYS A 18 19.26 9.27 -1.49
N THR A 19 19.56 9.36 -0.18
CA THR A 19 20.49 8.41 0.49
C THR A 19 19.82 7.12 0.92
N VAL A 20 18.52 7.15 1.27
CA VAL A 20 17.79 5.96 1.72
C VAL A 20 17.02 5.32 0.56
N PHE A 21 16.38 6.13 -0.28
CA PHE A 21 15.51 5.62 -1.34
C PHE A 21 16.12 5.67 -2.75
N GLY A 22 17.27 6.33 -2.93
CA GLY A 22 18.01 6.37 -4.20
C GLY A 22 17.37 7.26 -5.28
N PHE A 23 16.45 8.16 -4.93
CA PHE A 23 15.79 9.04 -5.88
C PHE A 23 16.37 10.46 -5.84
N ASP A 24 16.56 11.07 -7.02
CA ASP A 24 17.08 12.43 -7.14
C ASP A 24 16.01 13.52 -6.96
N GLY A 25 14.72 13.18 -7.07
CA GLY A 25 13.61 14.12 -6.93
C GLY A 25 12.28 13.47 -6.64
N PHE A 26 11.36 14.26 -6.10
CA PHE A 26 9.98 13.86 -5.88
C PHE A 26 9.20 13.77 -7.19
N ARG A 27 8.27 12.82 -7.26
CA ARG A 27 7.27 12.82 -8.32
C ARG A 27 6.23 13.92 -8.08
N PRO A 28 5.49 14.37 -9.12
CA PRO A 28 4.44 15.38 -8.98
C PRO A 28 3.47 15.04 -7.84
N GLY A 29 3.22 16.00 -6.96
CA GLY A 29 2.31 15.87 -5.82
C GLY A 29 2.91 15.25 -4.55
N GLN A 30 4.01 14.50 -4.62
CA GLN A 30 4.62 13.88 -3.43
C GLN A 30 5.18 14.93 -2.46
N GLU A 31 5.91 15.92 -2.97
CA GLU A 31 6.61 16.90 -2.13
C GLU A 31 5.66 17.70 -1.26
N ALA A 32 4.52 18.15 -1.79
CA ALA A 32 3.51 18.87 -1.03
C ALA A 32 2.95 18.05 0.15
N VAL A 33 2.67 16.76 -0.07
CA VAL A 33 2.22 15.84 0.99
C VAL A 33 3.29 15.67 2.07
N VAL A 34 4.56 15.50 1.67
CA VAL A 34 5.70 15.40 2.58
C VAL A 34 5.83 16.67 3.44
N ASP A 35 5.71 17.85 2.82
CA ASP A 35 5.84 19.13 3.49
C ASP A 35 4.73 19.37 4.51
N ASP A 36 3.50 18.96 4.21
CA ASP A 36 2.39 19.06 5.15
C ASP A 36 2.58 18.17 6.37
N LEU A 37 3.02 16.93 6.17
CA LEU A 37 3.31 16.03 7.28
C LEU A 37 4.51 16.47 8.11
N LEU A 38 5.55 17.02 7.48
CA LEU A 38 6.69 17.62 8.19
C LEU A 38 6.27 18.82 9.03
N ALA A 39 5.35 19.64 8.51
CA ALA A 39 4.75 20.77 9.24
C ALA A 39 3.78 20.35 10.36
N GLY A 40 3.53 19.04 10.54
CA GLY A 40 2.62 18.54 11.56
C GLY A 40 1.14 18.73 11.22
N ARG A 41 0.79 18.91 9.94
CA ARG A 41 -0.60 19.04 9.50
C ARG A 41 -1.25 17.70 9.29
N HIS A 42 -2.53 17.58 9.64
CA HIS A 42 -3.34 16.44 9.21
C HIS A 42 -3.47 16.45 7.70
N THR A 43 -3.22 15.33 7.04
CA THR A 43 -3.11 15.27 5.58
C THR A 43 -3.84 14.05 5.02
N LEU A 44 -4.70 14.26 4.02
CA LEU A 44 -5.27 13.20 3.18
C LEU A 44 -4.61 13.24 1.81
N ALA A 45 -3.99 12.14 1.40
CA ALA A 45 -3.40 11.98 0.08
C ALA A 45 -4.13 10.88 -0.71
N VAL A 46 -4.83 11.28 -1.77
CA VAL A 46 -5.44 10.38 -2.76
C VAL A 46 -4.52 10.34 -3.97
N MET A 47 -3.80 9.24 -4.12
CA MET A 47 -2.74 9.10 -5.12
C MET A 47 -2.81 7.72 -5.77
N PRO A 48 -2.73 7.59 -7.09
CA PRO A 48 -2.86 6.30 -7.78
C PRO A 48 -1.87 5.25 -7.27
N THR A 49 -2.20 3.97 -7.47
CA THR A 49 -1.27 2.87 -7.21
C THR A 49 0.01 3.04 -8.04
N GLY A 50 1.19 2.76 -7.45
CA GLY A 50 2.48 2.97 -8.11
C GLY A 50 2.97 4.43 -8.18
N SER A 51 2.21 5.40 -7.64
CA SER A 51 2.65 6.80 -7.56
C SER A 51 3.72 7.06 -6.48
N GLY A 52 4.03 6.07 -5.64
CA GLY A 52 4.97 6.20 -4.54
C GLY A 52 4.35 6.80 -3.27
N LYS A 53 3.08 6.48 -2.96
CA LYS A 53 2.39 6.90 -1.72
C LYS A 53 3.20 6.64 -0.46
N SER A 54 3.86 5.48 -0.37
CA SER A 54 4.62 5.09 0.81
C SER A 54 5.77 6.04 1.13
N LEU A 55 6.46 6.56 0.11
CA LEU A 55 7.52 7.56 0.27
C LEU A 55 7.00 8.84 0.97
N CYS A 56 5.74 9.22 0.70
CA CYS A 56 5.16 10.45 1.24
C CYS A 56 5.04 10.43 2.77
N PHE A 57 4.95 9.26 3.41
CA PHE A 57 4.97 9.15 4.86
C PHE A 57 6.28 8.59 5.41
N GLN A 58 7.01 7.78 4.66
CA GLN A 58 8.28 7.22 5.08
C GLN A 58 9.35 8.32 5.26
N ILE A 59 9.41 9.28 4.34
CA ILE A 59 10.36 10.41 4.45
C ILE A 59 10.10 11.25 5.69
N PRO A 60 8.87 11.74 5.98
CA PRO A 60 8.59 12.42 7.24
C PRO A 60 8.87 11.58 8.48
N ALA A 61 8.60 10.27 8.43
CA ALA A 61 8.89 9.36 9.52
C ALA A 61 10.38 9.30 9.87
N LEU A 62 11.25 9.41 8.87
CA LEU A 62 12.71 9.41 9.05
C LEU A 62 13.28 10.79 9.39
N ALA A 63 12.59 11.86 9.00
CA ALA A 63 13.03 13.22 9.23
C ALA A 63 12.63 13.76 10.61
N LYS A 64 11.52 13.28 11.18
CA LYS A 64 10.99 13.74 12.46
C LYS A 64 11.46 12.84 13.60
N PRO A 65 11.76 13.40 14.77
CA PRO A 65 12.04 12.59 15.97
C PRO A 65 10.76 11.91 16.46
N GLY A 66 10.90 10.70 16.99
CA GLY A 66 9.81 9.93 17.56
C GLY A 66 9.34 8.79 16.67
N LEU A 67 8.40 8.01 17.19
CA LEU A 67 7.85 6.84 16.52
C LEU A 67 6.72 7.23 15.56
N THR A 68 6.80 6.76 14.33
CA THR A 68 5.67 6.78 13.38
C THR A 68 4.95 5.44 13.42
N VAL A 69 3.64 5.45 13.69
CA VAL A 69 2.80 4.24 13.67
C VAL A 69 2.01 4.20 12.37
N VAL A 70 2.26 3.17 11.57
CA VAL A 70 1.60 2.95 10.27
C VAL A 70 0.55 1.86 10.40
N VAL A 71 -0.70 2.22 10.16
CA VAL A 71 -1.83 1.29 10.15
C VAL A 71 -2.12 0.84 8.73
N SER A 72 -2.11 -0.47 8.50
CA SER A 72 -2.44 -1.07 7.20
C SER A 72 -3.35 -2.28 7.38
N PRO A 73 -4.31 -2.51 6.44
CA PRO A 73 -5.27 -3.61 6.55
C PRO A 73 -4.70 -4.97 6.15
N LEU A 74 -3.49 -5.00 5.61
CA LEU A 74 -2.92 -6.16 4.94
C LEU A 74 -1.58 -6.54 5.55
N VAL A 75 -1.55 -7.71 6.19
CA VAL A 75 -0.33 -8.24 6.82
C VAL A 75 0.81 -8.38 5.81
N ALA A 76 0.54 -8.96 4.63
CA ALA A 76 1.55 -9.14 3.60
C ALA A 76 2.15 -7.81 3.12
N LEU A 77 1.34 -6.76 2.98
CA LEU A 77 1.82 -5.43 2.61
C LEU A 77 2.72 -4.83 3.69
N MET A 78 2.32 -4.93 4.96
CA MET A 78 3.14 -4.47 6.09
C MET A 78 4.51 -5.16 6.12
N GLU A 79 4.53 -6.49 5.93
CA GLU A 79 5.77 -7.27 5.91
C GLU A 79 6.68 -6.87 4.74
N ASN A 80 6.12 -6.72 3.54
CA ASN A 80 6.88 -6.33 2.35
C ASN A 80 7.46 -4.91 2.49
N GLN A 81 6.66 -3.95 2.97
CA GLN A 81 7.14 -2.58 3.18
C GLN A 81 8.20 -2.51 4.27
N ALA A 82 8.02 -3.25 5.37
CA ALA A 82 9.01 -3.30 6.44
C ALA A 82 10.31 -3.97 5.97
N ALA A 83 10.24 -5.07 5.22
CA ALA A 83 11.42 -5.73 4.67
C ALA A 83 12.21 -4.81 3.72
N ALA A 84 11.53 -4.06 2.86
CA ALA A 84 12.18 -3.09 1.97
C ALA A 84 12.88 -1.96 2.76
N LEU A 85 12.26 -1.46 3.82
CA LEU A 85 12.85 -0.45 4.69
C LEU A 85 14.04 -0.99 5.50
N ASP A 86 13.94 -2.21 6.00
CA ASP A 86 15.03 -2.88 6.73
C ASP A 86 16.27 -3.07 5.84
N LEU A 87 16.06 -3.50 4.58
CA LEU A 87 17.11 -3.58 3.57
C LEU A 87 17.74 -2.22 3.24
N ALA A 88 16.98 -1.14 3.35
CA ALA A 88 17.48 0.23 3.21
C ALA A 88 18.15 0.77 4.50
N GLY A 89 18.31 -0.06 5.54
CA GLY A 89 18.93 0.30 6.81
C GLY A 89 18.04 1.13 7.74
N VAL A 90 16.72 1.13 7.53
CA VAL A 90 15.76 1.85 8.36
C VAL A 90 15.32 0.97 9.53
N ALA A 91 15.34 1.53 10.73
CA ALA A 91 14.88 0.85 11.95
C ALA A 91 13.34 0.74 11.97
N VAL A 92 12.82 -0.38 11.53
CA VAL A 92 11.40 -0.66 11.37
C VAL A 92 10.96 -1.91 12.12
N GLY A 93 9.70 -1.97 12.52
CA GLY A 93 9.09 -3.15 13.13
C GLY A 93 7.67 -3.39 12.62
N VAL A 94 7.20 -4.64 12.77
CA VAL A 94 5.83 -5.04 12.45
C VAL A 94 5.24 -5.80 13.63
N ILE A 95 4.03 -5.42 14.04
CA ILE A 95 3.23 -6.12 15.05
C ILE A 95 1.87 -6.47 14.46
N ASN A 96 1.58 -7.76 14.30
CA ASN A 96 0.30 -8.24 13.79
C ASN A 96 -0.09 -9.58 14.43
N SER A 97 -1.34 -10.04 14.19
CA SER A 97 -1.88 -11.28 14.74
C SER A 97 -1.31 -12.56 14.11
N SER A 98 -0.69 -12.46 12.94
CA SER A 98 -0.13 -13.62 12.23
C SER A 98 1.29 -13.97 12.70
N ARG A 99 1.95 -13.05 13.42
CA ARG A 99 3.27 -13.28 14.01
C ARG A 99 3.15 -13.95 15.38
N GLU A 100 4.11 -14.79 15.69
CA GLU A 100 4.22 -15.39 17.01
C GLU A 100 4.28 -14.31 18.11
N ARG A 101 3.68 -14.64 19.27
CA ARG A 101 3.66 -13.70 20.41
C ARG A 101 5.05 -13.25 20.84
N GLN A 102 6.04 -14.14 20.82
CA GLN A 102 7.41 -13.83 21.22
C GLN A 102 8.04 -12.78 20.28
N VAL A 103 7.83 -12.88 18.99
CA VAL A 103 8.31 -11.93 17.98
C VAL A 103 7.66 -10.56 18.17
N ASN A 104 6.34 -10.52 18.40
CA ASN A 104 5.63 -9.27 18.68
C ASN A 104 6.13 -8.61 19.98
N VAL A 105 6.42 -9.39 21.04
CA VAL A 105 6.98 -8.89 22.31
C VAL A 105 8.39 -8.35 22.10
N ALA A 106 9.24 -9.05 21.34
CA ALA A 106 10.58 -8.58 21.02
C ALA A 106 10.54 -7.25 20.24
N THR A 107 9.68 -7.16 19.24
CA THR A 107 9.46 -5.91 18.49
C THR A 107 9.00 -4.78 19.42
N TRP A 108 8.05 -5.06 20.33
CA TRP A 108 7.59 -4.06 21.27
C TRP A 108 8.69 -3.56 22.24
N ARG A 109 9.59 -4.46 22.67
CA ARG A 109 10.75 -4.05 23.50
C ARG A 109 11.65 -3.06 22.76
N ARG A 110 11.90 -3.28 21.47
CA ARG A 110 12.64 -2.33 20.62
C ARG A 110 11.91 -1.00 20.48
N VAL A 111 10.58 -1.00 20.33
CA VAL A 111 9.76 0.22 20.35
C VAL A 111 9.93 0.97 21.66
N ALA A 112 9.78 0.29 22.80
CA ALA A 112 9.89 0.89 24.13
C ALA A 112 11.30 1.43 24.43
N ALA A 113 12.34 0.83 23.83
CA ALA A 113 13.73 1.30 23.91
C ALA A 113 14.02 2.51 22.99
N GLY A 114 13.06 2.92 22.14
CA GLY A 114 13.26 4.01 21.17
C GLY A 114 14.14 3.63 19.97
N GLU A 115 14.32 2.34 19.72
CA GLU A 115 15.18 1.83 18.65
C GLU A 115 14.51 1.87 17.27
N LEU A 116 13.18 2.04 17.19
CA LEU A 116 12.43 2.01 15.95
C LEU A 116 11.91 3.39 15.57
N GLN A 117 12.00 3.71 14.28
CA GLN A 117 11.43 4.92 13.68
C GLN A 117 10.03 4.68 13.12
N LEU A 118 9.77 3.47 12.58
CA LEU A 118 8.47 3.08 12.06
C LEU A 118 7.99 1.78 12.71
N LEU A 119 6.70 1.74 13.00
CA LEU A 119 6.00 0.55 13.48
C LEU A 119 4.76 0.32 12.64
N TYR A 120 4.75 -0.75 11.85
CA TYR A 120 3.57 -1.21 11.14
C TYR A 120 2.68 -2.05 12.06
N MET A 121 1.38 -1.81 12.00
CA MET A 121 0.42 -2.46 12.88
C MET A 121 -0.95 -2.59 12.21
N SER A 122 -1.68 -3.67 12.52
CA SER A 122 -3.07 -3.78 12.11
C SER A 122 -4.00 -2.88 12.96
N PRO A 123 -5.13 -2.42 12.43
CA PRO A 123 -6.05 -1.54 13.16
C PRO A 123 -6.58 -2.19 14.44
N GLU A 124 -6.88 -3.49 14.40
CA GLU A 124 -7.38 -4.24 15.55
C GLU A 124 -6.36 -4.25 16.70
N ARG A 125 -5.08 -4.37 16.33
CA ARG A 125 -4.00 -4.38 17.34
C ARG A 125 -3.77 -3.00 17.91
N LEU A 126 -3.77 -1.96 17.08
CA LEU A 126 -3.58 -0.58 17.51
C LEU A 126 -4.67 -0.15 18.50
N MET A 127 -5.94 -0.46 18.18
CA MET A 127 -7.09 0.06 18.94
C MET A 127 -7.39 -0.71 20.22
N THR A 128 -6.51 -1.62 20.66
CA THR A 128 -6.62 -2.20 22.01
C THR A 128 -6.23 -1.20 23.07
N GLU A 129 -6.98 -1.15 24.19
CA GLU A 129 -6.69 -0.22 25.28
C GLU A 129 -5.26 -0.33 25.85
N PRO A 130 -4.68 -1.56 26.03
CA PRO A 130 -3.29 -1.68 26.46
C PRO A 130 -2.29 -1.07 25.48
N MET A 131 -2.53 -1.18 24.16
CA MET A 131 -1.65 -0.63 23.15
C MET A 131 -1.73 0.89 23.12
N LEU A 132 -2.94 1.45 23.14
CA LEU A 132 -3.15 2.90 23.20
C LEU A 132 -2.49 3.51 24.44
N ALA A 133 -2.67 2.90 25.62
CA ALA A 133 -2.04 3.33 26.86
C ALA A 133 -0.49 3.22 26.83
N ALA A 134 0.03 2.24 26.13
CA ALA A 134 1.48 2.07 25.96
C ALA A 134 2.07 3.11 25.00
N LEU A 135 1.39 3.38 23.86
CA LEU A 135 1.79 4.40 22.89
C LEU A 135 1.72 5.81 23.46
N ALA A 136 0.77 6.10 24.35
CA ALA A 136 0.66 7.41 25.01
C ALA A 136 1.88 7.79 25.87
N LYS A 137 2.74 6.82 26.20
CA LYS A 137 3.97 7.04 26.97
C LYS A 137 5.20 7.29 26.09
N LEU A 138 5.05 7.21 24.78
CA LEU A 138 6.16 7.31 23.82
C LEU A 138 6.11 8.64 23.06
N PRO A 139 7.27 9.16 22.62
CA PRO A 139 7.31 10.28 21.68
C PRO A 139 6.82 9.81 20.33
N LEU A 140 5.60 10.19 19.95
CA LEU A 140 5.01 9.87 18.65
C LEU A 140 5.27 11.00 17.64
N ALA A 141 5.80 10.66 16.48
CA ALA A 141 6.01 11.59 15.37
C ALA A 141 4.72 11.85 14.58
N MET A 142 4.01 10.77 14.25
CA MET A 142 2.71 10.81 13.54
C MET A 142 2.04 9.43 13.53
N PHE A 143 0.74 9.41 13.24
CA PHE A 143 0.02 8.23 12.76
C PHE A 143 -0.12 8.28 11.24
N VAL A 144 -0.04 7.12 10.62
CA VAL A 144 -0.31 6.94 9.18
C VAL A 144 -1.41 5.90 9.02
N VAL A 145 -2.44 6.23 8.26
CA VAL A 145 -3.54 5.33 7.94
C VAL A 145 -3.45 5.03 6.45
N ASP A 146 -2.88 3.88 6.12
CA ASP A 146 -2.82 3.39 4.74
C ASP A 146 -4.16 2.73 4.37
N GLU A 147 -4.50 2.73 3.08
CA GLU A 147 -5.80 2.31 2.55
C GLU A 147 -6.98 2.95 3.30
N SER A 148 -6.88 4.26 3.54
CA SER A 148 -7.82 5.02 4.35
C SER A 148 -9.26 5.00 3.84
N HIS A 149 -9.51 4.61 2.58
CA HIS A 149 -10.85 4.38 2.04
C HIS A 149 -11.63 3.31 2.83
N CYS A 150 -10.92 2.40 3.54
CA CYS A 150 -11.53 1.39 4.41
C CYS A 150 -12.31 1.99 5.59
N ILE A 151 -12.13 3.25 5.93
CA ILE A 151 -12.85 3.95 7.00
C ILE A 151 -14.28 4.27 6.58
N SER A 152 -14.47 4.60 5.31
CA SER A 152 -15.74 5.06 4.77
C SER A 152 -16.67 3.89 4.45
N GLN A 153 -17.93 3.99 4.87
CA GLN A 153 -18.97 3.05 4.46
C GLN A 153 -19.30 3.16 2.97
N TRP A 154 -18.96 4.27 2.35
CA TRP A 154 -19.11 4.53 0.92
C TRP A 154 -17.92 4.02 0.11
N GLY A 155 -16.82 3.68 0.78
CA GLY A 155 -15.65 3.09 0.14
C GLY A 155 -15.88 1.63 -0.28
N HIS A 156 -15.27 1.21 -1.35
CA HIS A 156 -15.42 -0.14 -1.94
C HIS A 156 -14.93 -1.30 -1.05
N SER A 157 -14.22 -1.01 0.04
CA SER A 157 -13.61 -2.01 0.94
C SER A 157 -13.77 -1.62 2.42
N PHE A 158 -14.96 -1.16 2.81
CA PHE A 158 -15.23 -0.79 4.20
C PHE A 158 -14.84 -1.89 5.18
N ARG A 159 -14.15 -1.48 6.27
CA ARG A 159 -13.75 -2.36 7.38
C ARG A 159 -14.14 -1.75 8.72
N PRO A 160 -14.98 -2.42 9.52
CA PRO A 160 -15.42 -1.91 10.82
C PRO A 160 -14.26 -1.55 11.75
N GLU A 161 -13.15 -2.27 11.67
CA GLU A 161 -11.95 -2.06 12.48
C GLU A 161 -11.28 -0.73 12.17
N TYR A 162 -11.33 -0.27 10.91
CA TYR A 162 -10.83 1.03 10.49
C TYR A 162 -11.64 2.19 11.06
N ARG A 163 -12.92 1.99 11.30
CA ARG A 163 -13.77 3.02 11.90
C ARG A 163 -13.31 3.42 13.30
N ALA A 164 -12.75 2.48 14.06
CA ALA A 164 -12.25 2.78 15.40
C ALA A 164 -11.09 3.80 15.39
N LEU A 165 -10.39 3.96 14.24
CA LEU A 165 -9.29 4.91 14.08
C LEU A 165 -9.72 6.38 14.23
N GLU A 166 -11.03 6.70 14.09
CA GLU A 166 -11.58 8.04 14.34
C GLU A 166 -11.27 8.54 15.77
N ARG A 167 -11.04 7.62 16.73
CA ARG A 167 -10.65 7.94 18.11
C ARG A 167 -9.24 8.49 18.26
N LEU A 168 -8.34 8.22 17.30
CA LEU A 168 -6.91 8.59 17.41
C LEU A 168 -6.73 10.09 17.63
N ARG A 169 -7.51 10.93 16.93
CA ARG A 169 -7.41 12.39 17.08
C ARG A 169 -7.77 12.85 18.50
N ALA A 170 -8.76 12.24 19.12
CA ALA A 170 -9.15 12.58 20.48
C ALA A 170 -8.16 12.08 21.52
N LEU A 171 -7.58 10.88 21.31
CA LEU A 171 -6.61 10.26 22.20
C LEU A 171 -5.22 10.87 22.10
N PHE A 172 -4.85 11.37 20.92
CA PHE A 172 -3.52 11.93 20.62
C PHE A 172 -3.64 13.28 19.90
N PRO A 173 -4.20 14.33 20.53
CA PRO A 173 -4.55 15.58 19.84
C PRO A 173 -3.33 16.35 19.29
N ALA A 174 -2.13 16.12 19.82
CA ALA A 174 -0.90 16.74 19.35
C ALA A 174 -0.18 15.97 18.24
N VAL A 175 -0.64 14.74 17.89
CA VAL A 175 0.02 13.88 16.92
C VAL A 175 -0.68 14.02 15.57
N PRO A 176 0.03 14.44 14.51
CA PRO A 176 -0.57 14.53 13.18
C PRO A 176 -0.93 13.15 12.63
N ILE A 177 -1.95 13.12 11.79
CA ILE A 177 -2.40 11.90 11.10
C ILE A 177 -2.25 12.13 9.60
N GLY A 178 -1.54 11.26 8.90
CA GLY A 178 -1.51 11.14 7.45
C GLY A 178 -2.40 10.00 6.99
N ALA A 179 -3.36 10.28 6.11
CA ALA A 179 -4.23 9.25 5.52
C ALA A 179 -3.91 9.10 4.04
N PHE A 180 -3.77 7.86 3.59
CA PHE A 180 -3.36 7.53 2.23
C PHE A 180 -4.32 6.53 1.60
N THR A 181 -4.68 6.77 0.35
CA THR A 181 -5.46 5.82 -0.45
C THR A 181 -5.16 5.97 -1.93
N ALA A 182 -5.38 4.89 -2.69
CA ALA A 182 -5.30 4.96 -4.14
C ALA A 182 -6.55 5.58 -4.75
N THR A 183 -7.71 5.29 -4.18
CA THR A 183 -9.01 5.62 -4.74
C THR A 183 -9.92 6.18 -3.66
N ALA A 184 -10.48 7.34 -3.90
CA ALA A 184 -11.58 7.91 -3.11
C ALA A 184 -12.31 8.94 -3.98
N ASP A 185 -13.59 8.76 -4.19
CA ASP A 185 -14.48 9.76 -4.76
C ASP A 185 -14.71 10.93 -3.78
N ALA A 186 -15.46 11.94 -4.19
CA ALA A 186 -15.69 13.11 -3.35
C ALA A 186 -16.37 12.75 -2.02
N VAL A 187 -17.37 11.87 -2.07
CA VAL A 187 -18.14 11.45 -0.89
C VAL A 187 -17.24 10.69 0.10
N THR A 188 -16.44 9.77 -0.41
CA THR A 188 -15.48 9.00 0.40
C THR A 188 -14.42 9.92 1.02
N ARG A 189 -13.89 10.90 0.26
CA ARG A 189 -12.91 11.87 0.79
C ARG A 189 -13.49 12.70 1.92
N ASP A 190 -14.70 13.23 1.73
CA ASP A 190 -15.38 14.05 2.74
C ASP A 190 -15.65 13.26 4.01
N ASP A 191 -16.06 11.98 3.89
CA ASP A 191 -16.27 11.08 5.03
C ASP A 191 -14.95 10.77 5.77
N ILE A 192 -13.86 10.51 5.05
CA ILE A 192 -12.52 10.33 5.66
C ILE A 192 -12.11 11.60 6.41
N VAL A 193 -12.25 12.77 5.80
CA VAL A 193 -11.87 14.05 6.40
C VAL A 193 -12.71 14.32 7.65
N ALA A 194 -14.00 14.08 7.61
CA ALA A 194 -14.88 14.26 8.76
C ALA A 194 -14.48 13.33 9.92
N ARG A 195 -14.27 12.05 9.65
CA ARG A 195 -14.01 11.01 10.67
C ARG A 195 -12.61 11.13 11.28
N LEU A 196 -11.57 11.06 10.46
CA LEU A 196 -10.19 11.05 10.97
C LEU A 196 -9.73 12.40 11.47
N PHE A 197 -10.16 13.48 10.82
CA PHE A 197 -9.60 14.81 11.07
C PHE A 197 -10.60 15.80 11.66
N GLY A 198 -11.87 15.41 11.84
CA GLY A 198 -12.92 16.30 12.33
C GLY A 198 -13.15 17.50 11.41
N GLY A 199 -13.05 17.28 10.12
CA GLY A 199 -13.33 18.27 9.08
C GLY A 199 -12.16 19.21 8.74
N LYS A 200 -10.96 18.99 9.28
CA LYS A 200 -9.79 19.87 9.05
C LYS A 200 -8.56 19.05 8.67
N ALA A 201 -8.24 19.03 7.37
CA ALA A 201 -7.02 18.40 6.84
C ALA A 201 -6.59 19.11 5.54
N GLU A 202 -5.31 19.02 5.22
CA GLU A 202 -4.82 19.29 3.88
C GLU A 202 -5.18 18.10 2.98
N VAL A 203 -5.80 18.37 1.83
CA VAL A 203 -6.28 17.31 0.93
C VAL A 203 -5.55 17.42 -0.40
N HIS A 204 -4.78 16.37 -0.71
CA HIS A 204 -4.07 16.25 -1.97
C HIS A 204 -4.71 15.15 -2.82
N VAL A 205 -5.18 15.53 -4.00
CA VAL A 205 -5.73 14.57 -4.97
C VAL A 205 -4.84 14.62 -6.20
N ALA A 206 -4.05 13.56 -6.41
CA ALA A 206 -3.28 13.42 -7.63
C ALA A 206 -4.21 13.04 -8.80
N GLY A 207 -3.85 13.47 -10.00
CA GLY A 207 -4.56 13.06 -11.21
C GLY A 207 -4.50 11.54 -11.42
N PHE A 208 -5.58 10.98 -11.93
CA PHE A 208 -5.66 9.56 -12.28
C PHE A 208 -5.07 9.26 -13.67
N ASP A 209 -4.66 10.31 -14.40
CA ASP A 209 -4.02 10.14 -15.69
C ASP A 209 -2.66 9.44 -15.54
N ARG A 210 -2.46 8.40 -16.32
CA ARG A 210 -1.27 7.55 -16.29
C ARG A 210 -0.73 7.40 -17.72
N PRO A 211 -0.03 8.42 -18.22
CA PRO A 211 0.43 8.44 -19.61
C PRO A 211 1.39 7.30 -19.95
N ASN A 212 1.96 6.65 -18.95
CA ASN A 212 2.81 5.47 -19.10
C ASN A 212 2.02 4.15 -19.25
N ILE A 213 0.69 4.16 -19.06
CA ILE A 213 -0.17 2.97 -19.19
C ILE A 213 -1.02 3.11 -20.45
N ARG A 214 -0.82 2.21 -21.41
CA ARG A 214 -1.67 2.11 -22.59
C ARG A 214 -2.86 1.21 -22.28
N LEU A 215 -4.06 1.79 -22.27
CA LEU A 215 -5.31 1.05 -22.14
C LEU A 215 -5.79 0.57 -23.52
N ALA A 216 -6.20 -0.70 -23.59
CA ALA A 216 -6.79 -1.28 -24.78
C ALA A 216 -7.96 -2.19 -24.41
N VAL A 217 -9.03 -2.12 -25.18
CA VAL A 217 -10.21 -2.98 -25.03
C VAL A 217 -10.44 -3.73 -26.34
N THR A 218 -10.56 -5.05 -26.23
CA THR A 218 -10.83 -5.91 -27.38
C THR A 218 -12.19 -6.59 -27.21
N PRO A 219 -13.07 -6.59 -28.23
CA PRO A 219 -14.32 -7.31 -28.17
C PRO A 219 -14.09 -8.78 -27.85
N LYS A 220 -14.86 -9.31 -26.91
CA LYS A 220 -14.74 -10.69 -26.43
C LYS A 220 -15.27 -11.66 -27.50
N SER A 221 -14.42 -12.58 -27.96
CA SER A 221 -14.80 -13.64 -28.88
C SER A 221 -14.37 -15.01 -28.34
N ASN A 222 -13.09 -15.34 -28.43
CA ASN A 222 -12.49 -16.52 -27.81
C ASN A 222 -11.42 -16.08 -26.82
N VAL A 223 -11.79 -15.94 -25.54
CA VAL A 223 -10.93 -15.38 -24.50
C VAL A 223 -9.62 -16.14 -24.35
N SER A 224 -9.66 -17.47 -24.38
CA SER A 224 -8.46 -18.30 -24.25
C SER A 224 -7.47 -18.02 -25.37
N ARG A 225 -7.94 -17.98 -26.62
CA ARG A 225 -7.11 -17.68 -27.79
C ARG A 225 -6.60 -16.23 -27.77
N GLN A 226 -7.46 -15.30 -27.36
CA GLN A 226 -7.09 -13.88 -27.26
C GLN A 226 -6.00 -13.68 -26.20
N LEU A 227 -6.12 -14.30 -25.01
CA LEU A 227 -5.12 -14.24 -23.96
C LEU A 227 -3.80 -14.89 -24.37
N GLN A 228 -3.85 -16.08 -25.01
CA GLN A 228 -2.64 -16.74 -25.53
C GLN A 228 -1.89 -15.84 -26.52
N ALA A 229 -2.60 -15.27 -27.50
CA ALA A 229 -2.00 -14.36 -28.46
C ALA A 229 -1.40 -13.12 -27.78
N PHE A 230 -2.13 -12.50 -26.85
CA PHE A 230 -1.69 -11.31 -26.11
C PHE A 230 -0.42 -11.58 -25.29
N VAL A 231 -0.36 -12.72 -24.60
CA VAL A 231 0.81 -13.10 -23.79
C VAL A 231 1.99 -13.50 -24.68
N ALA A 232 1.74 -14.22 -25.77
CA ALA A 232 2.77 -14.62 -26.73
C ALA A 232 3.50 -13.42 -27.37
N GLU A 233 2.76 -12.34 -27.70
CA GLU A 233 3.38 -11.09 -28.17
C GLU A 233 4.31 -10.42 -27.11
N ARG A 234 4.21 -10.84 -25.85
CA ARG A 234 4.96 -10.29 -24.69
C ARG A 234 5.82 -11.35 -24.03
N ALA A 235 6.24 -12.35 -24.79
CA ALA A 235 7.05 -13.46 -24.29
C ALA A 235 8.26 -12.96 -23.49
N GLY A 236 8.51 -13.58 -22.32
CA GLY A 236 9.61 -13.20 -21.43
C GLY A 236 9.36 -11.95 -20.57
N GLN A 237 8.22 -11.29 -20.72
CA GLN A 237 7.84 -10.17 -19.86
C GLN A 237 6.99 -10.64 -18.68
N CYS A 238 7.20 -10.04 -17.50
CA CYS A 238 6.32 -10.24 -16.35
C CYS A 238 4.96 -9.60 -16.60
N GLY A 239 3.90 -10.32 -16.28
CA GLY A 239 2.54 -9.84 -16.43
C GLY A 239 1.57 -10.41 -15.41
N ILE A 240 0.39 -9.79 -15.31
CA ILE A 240 -0.70 -10.26 -14.48
C ILE A 240 -1.94 -10.47 -15.34
N VAL A 241 -2.61 -11.62 -15.18
CA VAL A 241 -3.89 -11.92 -15.81
C VAL A 241 -4.95 -12.08 -14.73
N TYR A 242 -5.94 -11.19 -14.71
CA TYR A 242 -7.04 -11.27 -13.74
C TYR A 242 -8.19 -12.11 -14.25
N CYS A 243 -8.61 -13.07 -13.42
CA CYS A 243 -9.76 -13.95 -13.64
C CYS A 243 -10.80 -13.78 -12.54
N LEU A 244 -12.06 -14.04 -12.83
CA LEU A 244 -13.16 -13.86 -11.88
C LEU A 244 -13.24 -14.97 -10.84
N SER A 245 -12.93 -16.23 -11.22
CA SER A 245 -13.10 -17.40 -10.37
C SER A 245 -11.77 -18.14 -10.12
N ARG A 246 -11.71 -18.90 -9.04
CA ARG A 246 -10.57 -19.78 -8.72
C ARG A 246 -10.31 -20.77 -9.84
N GLN A 247 -11.37 -21.48 -10.26
CA GLN A 247 -11.29 -22.44 -11.36
C GLN A 247 -10.79 -21.81 -12.65
N GLY A 248 -11.35 -20.65 -13.06
CA GLY A 248 -10.88 -19.93 -14.24
C GLY A 248 -9.42 -19.45 -14.13
N THR A 249 -8.94 -19.20 -12.91
CA THR A 249 -7.54 -18.87 -12.66
C THR A 249 -6.65 -20.08 -12.93
N ASP A 250 -7.02 -21.26 -12.41
CA ASP A 250 -6.26 -22.50 -12.61
C ASP A 250 -6.26 -22.90 -14.09
N GLU A 251 -7.42 -22.90 -14.74
CA GLU A 251 -7.57 -23.25 -16.17
C GLU A 251 -6.76 -22.30 -17.08
N THR A 252 -6.78 -21.00 -16.77
CA THR A 252 -6.03 -20.02 -17.55
C THR A 252 -4.52 -20.17 -17.34
N ALA A 253 -4.07 -20.41 -16.10
CA ALA A 253 -2.66 -20.63 -15.82
C ALA A 253 -2.15 -21.89 -16.54
N GLU A 254 -2.90 -22.99 -16.47
CA GLU A 254 -2.56 -24.23 -17.16
C GLU A 254 -2.51 -24.04 -18.70
N MET A 255 -3.50 -23.36 -19.25
CA MET A 255 -3.55 -23.05 -20.68
C MET A 255 -2.31 -22.24 -21.13
N LEU A 256 -1.89 -21.24 -20.37
CA LEU A 256 -0.71 -20.42 -20.68
C LEU A 256 0.58 -21.22 -20.49
N TRP A 257 0.64 -22.13 -19.51
CA TRP A 257 1.76 -23.01 -19.30
C TRP A 257 1.94 -23.97 -20.48
N GLN A 258 0.87 -24.61 -20.93
CA GLN A 258 0.88 -25.49 -22.12
C GLN A 258 1.28 -24.75 -23.40
N ALA A 259 1.02 -23.46 -23.47
CA ALA A 259 1.46 -22.58 -24.55
C ALA A 259 2.94 -22.13 -24.42
N GLY A 260 3.70 -22.64 -23.44
CA GLY A 260 5.13 -22.37 -23.23
C GLY A 260 5.44 -21.13 -22.39
N ASN A 261 4.46 -20.54 -21.67
CA ASN A 261 4.69 -19.43 -20.79
C ASN A 261 4.93 -19.90 -19.34
N GLN A 262 5.78 -19.22 -18.60
CA GLN A 262 5.94 -19.48 -17.17
C GLN A 262 4.76 -18.83 -16.40
N SER A 263 3.64 -19.54 -16.29
CA SER A 263 2.42 -19.06 -15.64
C SER A 263 2.19 -19.73 -14.29
N LEU A 264 1.69 -18.95 -13.31
CA LEU A 264 1.39 -19.38 -11.95
C LEU A 264 -0.03 -18.94 -11.57
N ALA A 265 -0.85 -19.88 -11.08
CA ALA A 265 -2.16 -19.56 -10.53
C ALA A 265 -2.04 -19.02 -9.10
N TYR A 266 -2.80 -17.97 -8.76
CA TYR A 266 -2.81 -17.37 -7.41
C TYR A 266 -4.23 -17.01 -6.97
N HIS A 267 -4.76 -17.73 -5.98
CA HIS A 267 -6.07 -17.46 -5.38
C HIS A 267 -6.16 -18.08 -3.98
N ALA A 268 -7.18 -17.75 -3.23
CA ALA A 268 -7.37 -18.19 -1.84
C ALA A 268 -7.58 -19.71 -1.67
N GLY A 269 -7.85 -20.46 -2.75
CA GLY A 269 -7.95 -21.93 -2.74
C GLY A 269 -6.61 -22.64 -2.88
N VAL A 270 -5.53 -21.94 -3.20
CA VAL A 270 -4.17 -22.49 -3.20
C VAL A 270 -3.70 -22.58 -1.75
N ASP A 271 -3.03 -23.70 -1.42
CA ASP A 271 -2.42 -23.87 -0.10
C ASP A 271 -1.52 -22.69 0.29
N ALA A 272 -1.46 -22.38 1.59
CA ALA A 272 -0.77 -21.19 2.07
C ALA A 272 0.74 -21.20 1.77
N GLU A 273 1.38 -22.35 1.87
CA GLU A 273 2.80 -22.51 1.59
C GLU A 273 3.08 -22.38 0.09
N ASP A 274 2.28 -23.08 -0.75
CA ASP A 274 2.35 -22.96 -2.21
C ASP A 274 2.08 -21.54 -2.68
N ARG A 275 1.12 -20.87 -2.08
CA ARG A 275 0.79 -19.48 -2.40
C ARG A 275 1.95 -18.53 -2.08
N ALA A 276 2.60 -18.70 -0.93
CA ALA A 276 3.79 -17.95 -0.55
C ALA A 276 4.95 -18.21 -1.53
N ARG A 277 5.20 -19.47 -1.88
CA ARG A 277 6.23 -19.85 -2.85
C ARG A 277 5.98 -19.27 -4.25
N ARG A 278 4.73 -19.31 -4.73
CA ARG A 278 4.35 -18.72 -6.04
C ARG A 278 4.52 -17.21 -6.05
N LEU A 279 4.19 -16.54 -4.94
CA LEU A 279 4.40 -15.12 -4.79
C LEU A 279 5.90 -14.78 -4.80
N ASP A 280 6.71 -15.51 -4.04
CA ASP A 280 8.16 -15.31 -4.00
C ASP A 280 8.79 -15.47 -5.39
N ARG A 281 8.41 -16.52 -6.12
CA ARG A 281 8.84 -16.72 -7.50
C ARG A 281 8.44 -15.56 -8.39
N PHE A 282 7.20 -15.10 -8.30
CA PHE A 282 6.76 -13.94 -9.08
C PHE A 282 7.58 -12.70 -8.74
N MET A 283 7.89 -12.45 -7.48
CA MET A 283 8.65 -11.28 -7.04
C MET A 283 10.12 -11.31 -7.48
N THR A 284 10.72 -12.50 -7.56
CA THR A 284 12.17 -12.67 -7.76
C THR A 284 12.56 -13.11 -9.16
N GLU A 285 11.72 -13.89 -9.85
CA GLU A 285 12.02 -14.43 -11.18
C GLU A 285 11.49 -13.52 -12.29
N PRO A 286 12.22 -13.35 -13.42
CA PRO A 286 11.74 -12.63 -14.59
C PRO A 286 10.77 -13.47 -15.43
N GLY A 287 9.93 -12.79 -16.23
CA GLY A 287 9.11 -13.43 -17.26
C GLY A 287 7.93 -14.26 -16.75
N ILE A 288 7.60 -14.22 -15.46
CA ILE A 288 6.45 -14.94 -14.91
C ILE A 288 5.15 -14.21 -15.23
N VAL A 289 4.15 -14.96 -15.65
CA VAL A 289 2.76 -14.51 -15.81
C VAL A 289 1.96 -15.00 -14.60
N MET A 290 1.59 -14.08 -13.73
CA MET A 290 0.72 -14.40 -12.59
C MET A 290 -0.74 -14.37 -13.04
N VAL A 291 -1.44 -15.49 -12.97
CA VAL A 291 -2.88 -15.57 -13.21
C VAL A 291 -3.59 -15.58 -11.87
N ALA A 292 -4.46 -14.61 -11.63
CA ALA A 292 -4.98 -14.40 -10.28
C ALA A 292 -6.42 -13.92 -10.24
N THR A 293 -7.08 -14.12 -9.09
CA THR A 293 -8.32 -13.41 -8.77
C THR A 293 -8.00 -12.01 -8.24
N ILE A 294 -9.02 -11.15 -8.09
CA ILE A 294 -8.89 -9.79 -7.55
C ILE A 294 -8.19 -9.72 -6.18
N ALA A 295 -8.10 -10.84 -5.47
CA ALA A 295 -7.37 -10.93 -4.20
C ALA A 295 -5.84 -10.75 -4.37
N PHE A 296 -5.33 -10.90 -5.59
CA PHE A 296 -3.95 -10.63 -5.94
C PHE A 296 -3.82 -9.19 -6.45
N GLY A 297 -3.27 -8.35 -5.70
CA GLY A 297 -3.10 -6.97 -6.14
C GLY A 297 -2.80 -6.05 -4.97
N MET A 298 -3.46 -6.21 -3.85
CA MET A 298 -3.15 -5.41 -2.67
C MET A 298 -1.77 -5.81 -2.12
N GLY A 299 -0.83 -4.85 -2.13
CA GLY A 299 0.51 -5.06 -1.56
C GLY A 299 1.56 -5.68 -2.48
N ILE A 300 1.26 -5.87 -3.76
CA ILE A 300 2.25 -6.28 -4.76
C ILE A 300 2.91 -5.03 -5.34
N ASP A 301 4.21 -4.91 -5.17
CA ASP A 301 5.02 -3.82 -5.75
C ASP A 301 6.24 -4.44 -6.45
N LYS A 302 5.99 -4.98 -7.65
CA LYS A 302 7.02 -5.55 -8.52
C LYS A 302 7.29 -4.57 -9.67
N PRO A 303 8.51 -4.01 -9.77
CA PRO A 303 8.80 -2.90 -10.69
C PRO A 303 8.82 -3.27 -12.18
N ASP A 304 8.88 -4.56 -12.50
CA ASP A 304 9.01 -5.07 -13.87
C ASP A 304 7.74 -5.72 -14.43
N VAL A 305 6.58 -5.51 -13.81
CA VAL A 305 5.28 -5.87 -14.43
C VAL A 305 5.07 -4.98 -15.65
N ARG A 306 4.96 -5.60 -16.82
CA ARG A 306 4.88 -4.91 -18.12
C ARG A 306 3.46 -4.83 -18.70
N TYR A 307 2.59 -5.72 -18.25
CA TYR A 307 1.20 -5.73 -18.70
C TYR A 307 0.26 -6.32 -17.64
N VAL A 308 -0.97 -5.86 -17.71
CA VAL A 308 -2.09 -6.44 -16.99
C VAL A 308 -3.17 -6.77 -18.02
N ALA A 309 -3.71 -7.98 -17.96
CA ALA A 309 -4.81 -8.40 -18.80
C ALA A 309 -6.01 -8.79 -17.93
N HIS A 310 -7.19 -8.33 -18.30
CA HIS A 310 -8.44 -8.68 -17.65
C HIS A 310 -9.23 -9.64 -18.54
N ALA A 311 -9.36 -10.90 -18.12
CA ALA A 311 -10.22 -11.87 -18.80
C ALA A 311 -11.71 -11.50 -18.67
N VAL A 312 -12.04 -10.76 -17.61
CA VAL A 312 -13.37 -10.21 -17.32
C VAL A 312 -13.19 -8.81 -16.74
N LEU A 313 -14.06 -7.88 -17.12
CA LEU A 313 -14.03 -6.52 -16.55
C LEU A 313 -14.19 -6.56 -15.02
N PRO A 314 -13.39 -5.78 -14.28
CA PRO A 314 -13.56 -5.57 -12.84
C PRO A 314 -14.96 -5.06 -12.50
N ALA A 315 -15.40 -5.33 -11.27
CA ALA A 315 -16.76 -4.95 -10.82
C ALA A 315 -16.93 -3.43 -10.67
N THR A 316 -15.85 -2.71 -10.38
CA THR A 316 -15.86 -1.25 -10.18
C THR A 316 -14.65 -0.59 -10.87
N ILE A 317 -14.76 0.71 -11.11
CA ILE A 317 -13.67 1.53 -11.69
C ILE A 317 -12.48 1.57 -10.73
N GLU A 318 -12.73 1.62 -9.43
CA GLU A 318 -11.69 1.65 -8.39
C GLU A 318 -10.88 0.35 -8.39
N ALA A 319 -11.56 -0.80 -8.50
CA ALA A 319 -10.89 -2.10 -8.65
C ALA A 319 -10.03 -2.13 -9.92
N TYR A 320 -10.56 -1.62 -11.03
CA TYR A 320 -9.82 -1.52 -12.29
C TYR A 320 -8.57 -0.65 -12.16
N ASP A 321 -8.70 0.57 -11.59
CA ASP A 321 -7.56 1.47 -11.39
C ASP A 321 -6.48 0.86 -10.48
N GLN A 322 -6.92 0.15 -9.45
CA GLN A 322 -6.03 -0.55 -8.53
C GLN A 322 -5.28 -1.71 -9.21
N GLU A 323 -5.94 -2.43 -10.12
CA GLU A 323 -5.38 -3.58 -10.84
C GLU A 323 -4.43 -3.16 -11.98
N ILE A 324 -4.78 -2.14 -12.77
CA ILE A 324 -3.90 -1.64 -13.85
C ILE A 324 -2.64 -0.95 -13.33
N GLY A 325 -2.64 -0.57 -12.09
CA GLY A 325 -1.53 0.14 -11.42
C GLY A 325 -0.42 -0.76 -10.88
N ARG A 326 -0.38 -2.04 -11.25
CA ARG A 326 0.61 -3.03 -10.75
C ARG A 326 1.90 -3.04 -11.52
#